data_df8e4790491cb75658978fbd38f8f7b4
#
_entry.id   df8e4790491cb75658978fbd38f8f7b4
#
_cell.length_a   1.000
_cell.length_b   1.000
_cell.length_c   1.000
_cell.angle_alpha   90.00
_cell.angle_beta   90.00
_cell.angle_gamma   90.00
#
_symmetry.space_group_name_H-M   'P 1'
#
loop_
_entity.id
_entity.type
_entity.pdbx_description
1 polymer ?
#
loop_
_entity_poly.entity_id
_entity_poly.type
_entity_poly.pdbx_seq_one_letter_code
_entity_poly.pdbx_strand_id
1 'polypeptide(L)'
;MKRILILYFIVLGWLHSAFAQVTFNIDGFSEQYYGKVYFSDTTQTASAGWVEVYDRATKKKLIHVDANELSFDLHDGEIMANIAEIPYGEYSVLLYEDYNFDGIKDFAIMDGFNSCYGGPSFQIFLASEKDFVYNEGFTELAQNNCGMFVVDAKNKVISTIIGVR
;
A
#
# COMPACT_ATOMS: atom_id res chain seq x y z
N MET A 1 -40.16 -28.97 -28.30
CA MET A 1 -39.71 -28.90 -26.89
C MET A 1 -38.19 -29.05 -26.71
N LYS A 2 -37.44 -29.82 -27.48
CA LYS A 2 -35.96 -29.97 -27.31
C LYS A 2 -35.13 -28.69 -27.58
N ARG A 3 -35.59 -27.77 -28.44
CA ARG A 3 -34.85 -26.54 -28.78
C ARG A 3 -34.91 -25.45 -27.70
N ILE A 4 -35.93 -25.44 -26.88
CA ILE A 4 -36.08 -24.45 -25.77
C ILE A 4 -35.18 -24.80 -24.59
N LEU A 5 -34.93 -26.09 -24.34
CA LEU A 5 -34.05 -26.54 -23.27
C LEU A 5 -32.58 -26.14 -23.51
N ILE A 6 -32.13 -26.14 -24.77
CA ILE A 6 -30.74 -25.78 -25.12
C ILE A 6 -30.47 -24.27 -24.89
N LEU A 7 -31.48 -23.42 -25.17
CA LEU A 7 -31.35 -21.97 -24.90
C LEU A 7 -31.26 -21.67 -23.38
N TYR A 8 -31.96 -22.45 -22.57
CA TYR A 8 -31.90 -22.26 -21.10
C TYR A 8 -30.52 -22.61 -20.51
N PHE A 9 -29.85 -23.63 -21.06
CA PHE A 9 -28.48 -23.99 -20.63
C PHE A 9 -27.45 -22.99 -21.07
N ILE A 10 -27.61 -22.31 -22.20
CA ILE A 10 -26.67 -21.28 -22.67
C ILE A 10 -26.76 -19.99 -21.80
N VAL A 11 -27.97 -19.65 -21.32
CA VAL A 11 -28.15 -18.46 -20.46
C VAL A 11 -27.64 -18.69 -19.03
N LEU A 12 -27.72 -19.92 -18.49
CA LEU A 12 -27.18 -20.23 -17.17
C LEU A 12 -25.63 -20.29 -17.14
N GLY A 13 -24.98 -20.54 -18.28
CA GLY A 13 -23.52 -20.61 -18.38
C GLY A 13 -22.80 -19.25 -18.29
N TRP A 14 -23.53 -18.13 -18.30
CA TRP A 14 -22.95 -16.77 -18.30
C TRP A 14 -23.04 -16.03 -16.95
N LEU A 15 -23.52 -16.70 -15.90
CA LEU A 15 -23.42 -16.22 -14.53
C LEU A 15 -22.03 -16.54 -13.94
N HIS A 16 -20.97 -16.14 -14.62
CA HIS A 16 -19.68 -16.02 -13.98
C HIS A 16 -19.79 -14.81 -13.07
N SER A 17 -19.71 -15.05 -11.77
CA SER A 17 -19.53 -13.98 -10.77
C SER A 17 -18.29 -13.18 -11.19
N ALA A 18 -18.49 -12.04 -11.82
CA ALA A 18 -17.44 -11.04 -11.95
C ALA A 18 -17.13 -10.57 -10.52
N PHE A 19 -16.14 -11.15 -9.87
CA PHE A 19 -15.54 -10.53 -8.70
C PHE A 19 -15.06 -9.16 -9.18
N ALA A 20 -15.71 -8.12 -8.73
CA ALA A 20 -15.29 -6.77 -9.05
C ALA A 20 -13.93 -6.57 -8.43
N GLN A 21 -12.91 -6.55 -9.27
CA GLN A 21 -11.58 -6.10 -8.86
C GLN A 21 -11.71 -4.65 -8.42
N VAL A 22 -11.56 -4.39 -7.13
CA VAL A 22 -11.76 -3.06 -6.58
C VAL A 22 -10.40 -2.40 -6.43
N THR A 23 -10.22 -1.33 -7.19
CA THR A 23 -9.05 -0.45 -7.08
C THR A 23 -9.50 0.89 -6.52
N PHE A 24 -8.82 1.35 -5.47
CA PHE A 24 -9.04 2.65 -4.87
C PHE A 24 -7.93 3.60 -5.25
N ASN A 25 -8.25 4.89 -5.36
CA ASN A 25 -7.22 5.95 -5.44
C ASN A 25 -6.80 6.34 -4.02
N ILE A 26 -5.54 6.79 -3.90
CA ILE A 26 -4.98 7.41 -2.72
C ILE A 26 -4.52 8.80 -3.14
N ASP A 27 -5.24 9.81 -2.71
CA ASP A 27 -5.02 11.20 -3.10
C ASP A 27 -4.68 12.07 -1.86
N GLY A 28 -4.45 13.36 -2.05
CA GLY A 28 -4.31 14.35 -0.98
C GLY A 28 -2.95 14.42 -0.28
N PHE A 29 -2.01 13.50 -0.51
CA PHE A 29 -0.69 13.51 0.11
C PHE A 29 0.37 14.32 -0.68
N SER A 30 0.13 14.56 -1.96
CA SER A 30 1.04 15.28 -2.87
C SER A 30 0.27 15.95 -4.01
N GLU A 31 0.76 17.13 -4.44
CA GLU A 31 0.29 17.77 -5.66
C GLU A 31 0.84 17.08 -6.93
N GLN A 32 2.01 16.47 -6.83
CA GLN A 32 2.73 15.85 -7.95
C GLN A 32 2.36 14.38 -8.15
N TYR A 33 2.03 13.64 -7.08
CA TYR A 33 1.80 12.19 -7.13
C TYR A 33 0.40 11.80 -6.69
N TYR A 34 -0.02 10.60 -7.06
CA TYR A 34 -1.18 9.90 -6.52
C TYR A 34 -0.88 8.41 -6.44
N GLY A 35 -1.55 7.73 -5.52
CA GLY A 35 -1.46 6.28 -5.36
C GLY A 35 -2.67 5.57 -5.94
N LYS A 36 -2.50 4.27 -6.17
CA LYS A 36 -3.58 3.30 -6.36
C LYS A 36 -3.30 2.08 -5.53
N VAL A 37 -4.35 1.52 -4.96
CA VAL A 37 -4.29 0.24 -4.27
C VAL A 37 -5.36 -0.69 -4.80
N TYR A 38 -5.01 -1.94 -4.95
CA TYR A 38 -5.87 -3.03 -5.37
C TYR A 38 -5.95 -4.08 -4.26
N PHE A 39 -7.15 -4.58 -4.01
CA PHE A 39 -7.41 -5.70 -3.11
C PHE A 39 -8.02 -6.84 -3.90
N SER A 40 -7.50 -8.05 -3.72
CA SER A 40 -8.00 -9.23 -4.41
C SER A 40 -9.37 -9.67 -3.88
N ASP A 41 -9.66 -9.37 -2.61
CA ASP A 41 -10.93 -9.67 -1.96
C ASP A 41 -11.27 -8.57 -0.92
N THR A 42 -12.27 -7.76 -1.21
CA THR A 42 -12.73 -6.67 -0.32
C THR A 42 -13.77 -7.14 0.70
N THR A 43 -14.13 -8.41 0.72
CA THR A 43 -15.01 -8.99 1.75
C THR A 43 -14.23 -9.46 2.98
N GLN A 44 -12.91 -9.58 2.87
CA GLN A 44 -12.00 -9.93 3.96
C GLN A 44 -11.42 -8.66 4.59
N THR A 45 -11.06 -8.74 5.87
CA THR A 45 -10.40 -7.66 6.61
C THR A 45 -9.02 -7.34 6.03
N ALA A 46 -8.35 -8.36 5.48
CA ALA A 46 -7.09 -8.22 4.77
C ALA A 46 -7.04 -9.21 3.60
N SER A 47 -6.42 -8.83 2.50
CA SER A 47 -6.25 -9.68 1.31
C SER A 47 -4.98 -9.34 0.55
N ALA A 48 -4.52 -10.25 -0.29
CA ALA A 48 -3.42 -9.98 -1.21
C ALA A 48 -3.80 -8.84 -2.16
N GLY A 49 -2.81 -8.07 -2.58
CA GLY A 49 -3.04 -6.94 -3.46
C GLY A 49 -1.76 -6.31 -3.96
N TRP A 50 -1.85 -5.08 -4.41
CA TRP A 50 -0.70 -4.26 -4.77
C TRP A 50 -0.97 -2.78 -4.50
N VAL A 51 0.11 -2.02 -4.32
CA VAL A 51 0.10 -0.56 -4.22
C VAL A 51 0.99 0.02 -5.30
N GLU A 52 0.52 1.04 -5.99
CA GLU A 52 1.23 1.73 -7.06
C GLU A 52 1.25 3.24 -6.83
N VAL A 53 2.34 3.88 -7.23
CA VAL A 53 2.50 5.34 -7.23
C VAL A 53 2.68 5.83 -8.65
N TYR A 54 2.01 6.93 -8.97
CA TYR A 54 2.00 7.54 -10.28
C TYR A 54 2.35 9.03 -10.23
N ASP A 55 3.07 9.51 -11.23
CA ASP A 55 3.18 10.94 -11.52
C ASP A 55 1.86 11.47 -12.08
N ARG A 56 1.35 12.54 -11.50
CA ARG A 56 0.02 13.08 -11.81
C ARG A 56 -0.04 13.73 -13.19
N ALA A 57 1.04 14.37 -13.62
CA ALA A 57 1.09 15.08 -14.90
C ALA A 57 1.25 14.13 -16.08
N THR A 58 2.18 13.19 -15.98
CA THR A 58 2.52 12.26 -17.06
C THR A 58 1.72 10.96 -17.04
N LYS A 59 1.08 10.62 -15.92
CA LYS A 59 0.44 9.33 -15.64
C LYS A 59 1.41 8.14 -15.66
N LYS A 60 2.72 8.41 -15.63
CA LYS A 60 3.74 7.36 -15.56
C LYS A 60 3.66 6.67 -14.20
N LYS A 61 3.64 5.33 -14.20
CA LYS A 61 3.82 4.54 -12.99
C LYS A 61 5.29 4.63 -12.55
N LEU A 62 5.52 5.01 -11.30
CA LEU A 62 6.85 5.20 -10.70
C LEU A 62 7.23 4.04 -9.80
N ILE A 63 6.28 3.54 -9.00
CA ILE A 63 6.48 2.45 -8.04
C ILE A 63 5.37 1.43 -8.21
N HIS A 64 5.70 0.16 -8.02
CA HIS A 64 4.76 -0.94 -7.87
C HIS A 64 5.29 -1.90 -6.80
N VAL A 65 4.43 -2.23 -5.84
CA VAL A 65 4.72 -3.19 -4.77
C VAL A 65 3.58 -4.19 -4.69
N ASP A 66 3.89 -5.46 -4.90
CA ASP A 66 2.98 -6.56 -4.56
C ASP A 66 3.00 -6.79 -3.05
N ALA A 67 1.83 -7.02 -2.47
CA ALA A 67 1.67 -7.29 -1.06
C ALA A 67 0.94 -8.62 -0.85
N ASN A 68 1.47 -9.44 0.08
CA ASN A 68 0.84 -10.69 0.46
C ASN A 68 -0.50 -10.48 1.13
N GLU A 69 -0.59 -9.40 1.90
CA GLU A 69 -1.74 -9.07 2.73
C GLU A 69 -1.77 -7.56 2.96
N LEU A 70 -2.86 -6.93 2.54
CA LEU A 70 -3.15 -5.52 2.78
C LEU A 70 -4.46 -5.43 3.56
N SER A 71 -4.50 -4.58 4.56
CA SER A 71 -5.75 -4.11 5.16
C SER A 71 -5.86 -2.60 4.99
N PHE A 72 -7.07 -2.08 5.09
CA PHE A 72 -7.32 -0.66 4.93
C PHE A 72 -8.56 -0.23 5.73
N ASP A 73 -8.51 1.01 6.18
CA ASP A 73 -9.66 1.70 6.71
C ASP A 73 -10.12 2.78 5.73
N LEU A 74 -11.43 2.91 5.54
CA LEU A 74 -12.00 3.95 4.72
C LEU A 74 -12.45 5.12 5.60
N HIS A 75 -11.86 6.28 5.36
CA HIS A 75 -12.28 7.54 5.94
C HIS A 75 -13.16 8.29 4.92
N ASP A 76 -14.44 8.44 5.22
CA ASP A 76 -15.42 9.03 4.30
C ASP A 76 -15.47 8.38 2.91
N GLY A 77 -15.12 7.08 2.83
CA GLY A 77 -15.09 6.30 1.58
C GLY A 77 -13.78 6.38 0.81
N GLU A 78 -12.75 7.03 1.34
CA GLU A 78 -11.43 7.17 0.74
C GLU A 78 -10.36 6.47 1.56
N ILE A 79 -9.29 6.02 0.90
CA ILE A 79 -8.09 5.49 1.55
C ILE A 79 -7.12 6.65 1.78
N MET A 80 -6.80 6.89 3.06
CA MET A 80 -5.90 7.95 3.47
C MET A 80 -4.44 7.51 3.37
N ALA A 81 -3.56 8.45 3.00
CA ALA A 81 -2.11 8.28 3.13
C ALA A 81 -1.59 8.93 4.42
N ASN A 82 -0.36 8.63 4.80
CA ASN A 82 0.39 9.26 5.88
C ASN A 82 -0.18 9.05 7.30
N ILE A 83 -0.95 8.00 7.54
CA ILE A 83 -1.31 7.58 8.89
C ILE A 83 -0.30 6.51 9.33
N ALA A 84 0.36 6.72 10.46
CA ALA A 84 1.30 5.75 11.04
C ALA A 84 1.30 5.89 12.57
N GLU A 85 0.35 5.25 13.23
CA GLU A 85 0.26 5.18 14.67
C GLU A 85 1.03 3.96 15.18
N ILE A 86 2.25 4.19 15.62
CA ILE A 86 3.17 3.13 16.04
C ILE A 86 3.11 2.93 17.56
N PRO A 87 3.19 1.69 18.07
CA PRO A 87 3.35 0.42 17.33
C PRO A 87 2.04 -0.26 16.93
N TYR A 88 0.91 0.13 17.48
CA TYR A 88 -0.38 -0.55 17.34
C TYR A 88 -1.52 0.47 17.22
N GLY A 89 -1.71 1.03 16.09
CA GLY A 89 -2.78 1.96 15.79
C GLY A 89 -3.13 1.92 14.31
N GLU A 90 -3.74 2.96 13.83
CA GLU A 90 -4.08 3.10 12.42
C GLU A 90 -2.82 3.30 11.57
N TYR A 91 -2.82 2.75 10.37
CA TYR A 91 -1.75 2.90 9.40
C TYR A 91 -2.29 2.95 7.98
N SER A 92 -1.58 3.69 7.14
CA SER A 92 -1.84 3.77 5.71
C SER A 92 -0.98 2.79 4.94
N VAL A 93 -1.49 2.30 3.82
CA VAL A 93 -0.72 1.46 2.88
C VAL A 93 0.35 2.25 2.11
N LEU A 94 0.30 3.59 2.17
CA LEU A 94 1.23 4.50 1.54
C LEU A 94 1.57 5.64 2.50
N LEU A 95 2.88 5.84 2.74
CA LEU A 95 3.42 6.98 3.49
C LEU A 95 4.35 7.77 2.56
N TYR A 96 4.38 9.11 2.73
CA TYR A 96 5.19 10.02 1.91
C TYR A 96 5.86 11.06 2.80
N GLU A 97 7.13 10.83 3.14
CA GLU A 97 7.92 11.64 4.08
C GLU A 97 9.41 11.61 3.73
N ASP A 98 10.20 12.57 4.20
CA ASP A 98 11.66 12.63 4.00
C ASP A 98 12.35 11.71 5.03
N TYR A 99 12.72 10.50 4.60
CA TYR A 99 13.31 9.48 5.47
C TYR A 99 14.82 9.62 5.61
N ASN A 100 15.50 10.22 4.63
CA ASN A 100 16.96 10.35 4.59
C ASN A 100 17.45 11.76 4.96
N PHE A 101 16.53 12.69 5.26
CA PHE A 101 16.79 14.08 5.65
C PHE A 101 17.50 14.93 4.58
N ASP A 102 17.27 14.63 3.31
CA ASP A 102 17.82 15.38 2.18
C ASP A 102 16.92 16.55 1.72
N GLY A 103 15.73 16.66 2.27
CA GLY A 103 14.73 17.70 1.99
C GLY A 103 13.76 17.30 0.86
N ILE A 104 13.88 16.11 0.30
CA ILE A 104 12.97 15.55 -0.69
C ILE A 104 12.19 14.41 -0.05
N LYS A 105 10.89 14.34 -0.31
CA LYS A 105 10.08 13.29 0.29
C LYS A 105 10.20 11.97 -0.48
N ASP A 106 10.25 10.90 0.28
CA ASP A 106 10.39 9.51 -0.11
C ASP A 106 9.06 8.77 0.03
N PHE A 107 8.98 7.53 -0.46
CA PHE A 107 7.82 6.67 -0.28
C PHE A 107 8.12 5.47 0.62
N ALA A 108 7.20 5.16 1.54
CA ALA A 108 7.08 3.86 2.17
C ALA A 108 5.77 3.21 1.70
N ILE A 109 5.87 2.02 1.14
CA ILE A 109 4.75 1.27 0.57
C ILE A 109 4.60 -0.04 1.33
N MET A 110 3.40 -0.29 1.85
CA MET A 110 3.10 -1.53 2.58
C MET A 110 3.20 -2.75 1.67
N ASP A 111 3.90 -3.78 2.14
CA ASP A 111 4.08 -5.06 1.43
C ASP A 111 3.49 -6.27 2.19
N GLY A 112 2.90 -6.02 3.35
CA GLY A 112 2.23 -7.05 4.14
C GLY A 112 2.31 -6.83 5.64
N PHE A 113 2.18 -7.94 6.38
CA PHE A 113 2.28 -8.00 7.84
C PHE A 113 3.50 -8.81 8.26
N ASN A 114 4.68 -8.43 7.75
CA ASN A 114 5.94 -9.18 7.94
C ASN A 114 6.81 -8.62 9.08
N SER A 115 6.38 -7.55 9.77
CA SER A 115 7.12 -7.00 10.90
C SER A 115 6.86 -7.76 12.20
N CYS A 116 7.45 -7.33 13.32
CA CYS A 116 7.30 -8.03 14.59
C CYS A 116 5.81 -8.18 14.99
N TYR A 117 5.47 -9.31 15.61
CA TYR A 117 4.11 -9.66 16.05
C TYR A 117 3.04 -9.62 14.94
N GLY A 118 3.46 -9.77 13.66
CA GLY A 118 2.54 -9.66 12.53
C GLY A 118 2.02 -8.24 12.29
N GLY A 119 2.83 -7.24 12.61
CA GLY A 119 2.52 -5.83 12.31
C GLY A 119 2.83 -5.47 10.85
N PRO A 120 2.39 -4.28 10.40
CA PRO A 120 2.59 -3.81 9.03
C PRO A 120 4.08 -3.69 8.71
N SER A 121 4.43 -4.05 7.49
CA SER A 121 5.78 -3.95 6.93
C SER A 121 5.78 -3.12 5.65
N PHE A 122 6.90 -2.44 5.37
CA PHE A 122 6.98 -1.49 4.27
C PHE A 122 8.27 -1.66 3.48
N GLN A 123 8.17 -1.46 2.17
CA GLN A 123 9.30 -1.22 1.28
C GLN A 123 9.53 0.29 1.15
N ILE A 124 10.79 0.72 1.23
CA ILE A 124 11.17 2.12 1.20
C ILE A 124 11.83 2.47 -0.12
N PHE A 125 11.36 3.55 -0.74
CA PHE A 125 11.86 4.08 -2.01
C PHE A 125 12.30 5.52 -1.80
N LEU A 126 13.61 5.75 -1.85
CA LEU A 126 14.19 7.08 -1.73
C LEU A 126 14.08 7.85 -3.05
N ALA A 127 13.76 9.13 -2.94
CA ALA A 127 13.74 10.03 -4.07
C ALA A 127 15.14 10.21 -4.66
N SER A 128 15.22 10.27 -5.98
CA SER A 128 16.42 10.63 -6.72
C SER A 128 16.10 11.75 -7.72
N GLU A 129 17.09 12.26 -8.44
CA GLU A 129 16.89 13.35 -9.40
C GLU A 129 15.82 13.07 -10.48
N LYS A 130 15.51 11.80 -10.76
CA LYS A 130 14.65 11.40 -11.89
C LYS A 130 13.58 10.36 -11.55
N ASP A 131 13.71 9.67 -10.42
CA ASP A 131 12.84 8.54 -10.07
C ASP A 131 12.90 8.24 -8.57
N PHE A 132 12.21 7.19 -8.12
CA PHE A 132 12.31 6.64 -6.77
C PHE A 132 13.07 5.32 -6.82
N VAL A 133 14.03 5.15 -5.91
CA VAL A 133 14.91 3.99 -5.87
C VAL A 133 14.67 3.20 -4.59
N TYR A 134 14.39 1.91 -4.74
CA TYR A 134 14.29 0.99 -3.60
C TYR A 134 15.55 1.06 -2.73
N ASN A 135 15.37 1.19 -1.41
CA ASN A 135 16.47 1.22 -0.45
C ASN A 135 16.37 0.05 0.54
N GLU A 136 17.30 -0.88 0.43
CA GLU A 136 17.35 -2.08 1.26
C GLU A 136 17.50 -1.76 2.75
N GLY A 137 18.41 -0.86 3.11
CA GLY A 137 18.70 -0.54 4.52
C GLY A 137 17.50 0.06 5.25
N PHE A 138 16.79 1.00 4.66
CA PHE A 138 15.56 1.55 5.24
C PHE A 138 14.41 0.53 5.22
N THR A 139 14.34 -0.32 4.20
CA THR A 139 13.34 -1.40 4.12
C THR A 139 13.57 -2.41 5.24
N GLU A 140 14.81 -2.82 5.51
CA GLU A 140 15.13 -3.71 6.64
C GLU A 140 14.74 -3.10 7.98
N LEU A 141 14.92 -1.79 8.17
CA LEU A 141 14.45 -1.11 9.38
C LEU A 141 12.93 -1.18 9.54
N ALA A 142 12.17 -1.04 8.46
CA ALA A 142 10.70 -1.08 8.47
C ALA A 142 10.13 -2.51 8.55
N GLN A 143 10.89 -3.54 8.18
CA GLN A 143 10.44 -4.94 8.19
C GLN A 143 10.92 -5.71 9.43
N ASN A 144 12.16 -5.48 9.88
CA ASN A 144 12.77 -6.27 10.97
C ASN A 144 12.46 -5.72 12.38
N ASN A 145 11.72 -4.61 12.48
CA ASN A 145 11.29 -4.01 13.72
C ASN A 145 9.75 -4.05 13.85
N CYS A 146 9.20 -3.38 14.85
CA CYS A 146 7.75 -3.40 15.09
C CYS A 146 7.06 -2.27 14.30
N GLY A 147 6.83 -2.52 13.03
CA GLY A 147 6.20 -1.58 12.10
C GLY A 147 7.15 -0.50 11.57
N MET A 148 6.58 0.54 11.00
CA MET A 148 7.33 1.66 10.44
C MET A 148 8.15 2.38 11.53
N PHE A 149 9.32 2.86 11.19
CA PHE A 149 10.16 3.67 12.07
C PHE A 149 9.60 5.10 12.22
N VAL A 150 9.92 5.74 13.33
CA VAL A 150 9.56 7.14 13.61
C VAL A 150 10.65 8.07 13.11
N VAL A 151 10.26 9.14 12.42
CA VAL A 151 11.17 10.17 11.89
C VAL A 151 11.12 11.41 12.77
N ASP A 152 12.24 11.79 13.36
CA ASP A 152 12.45 13.09 13.98
C ASP A 152 13.22 14.01 13.02
N ALA A 153 12.50 14.69 12.15
CA ALA A 153 13.09 15.57 11.14
C ALA A 153 13.91 16.73 11.75
N LYS A 154 13.55 17.19 12.95
CA LYS A 154 14.26 18.28 13.62
C LYS A 154 15.66 17.87 14.05
N ASN A 155 15.80 16.67 14.61
CA ASN A 155 17.09 16.17 15.11
C ASN A 155 17.79 15.27 14.06
N LYS A 156 17.15 15.01 12.92
CA LYS A 156 17.63 14.10 11.87
C LYS A 156 17.91 12.68 12.41
N VAL A 157 16.95 12.15 13.14
CA VAL A 157 17.04 10.83 13.79
C VAL A 157 15.88 9.94 13.37
N ILE A 158 16.18 8.68 13.12
CA ILE A 158 15.20 7.61 12.95
C ILE A 158 15.22 6.74 14.20
N SER A 159 14.04 6.41 14.71
CA SER A 159 13.86 5.52 15.86
C SER A 159 12.97 4.33 15.48
N THR A 160 13.39 3.15 15.88
CA THR A 160 12.62 1.90 15.68
C THR A 160 12.16 1.33 17.02
N ILE A 161 11.05 0.59 16.99
CA ILE A 161 10.56 -0.16 18.14
C ILE A 161 10.98 -1.62 17.95
N ILE A 162 11.76 -2.14 18.88
CA ILE A 162 12.27 -3.51 18.85
C ILE A 162 11.32 -4.40 19.65
N GLY A 163 10.88 -5.52 19.08
CA GLY A 163 10.16 -6.54 19.81
C GLY A 163 11.09 -7.25 20.81
N VAL A 164 10.66 -7.36 22.06
CA VAL A 164 11.36 -8.19 23.06
C VAL A 164 10.98 -9.64 22.78
N ARG A 165 11.98 -10.48 22.51
CA ARG A 165 11.84 -11.96 22.40
C ARG A 165 11.81 -12.60 23.76
#